data_23986a7b62fa154e0d5e222844d1dcdf
#
_entry.id   23986a7b62fa154e0d5e222844d1dcdf
#
_cell.length_a   1.000
_cell.length_b   1.000
_cell.length_c   1.000
_cell.angle_alpha   90.00
_cell.angle_beta   90.00
_cell.angle_gamma   90.00
#
_symmetry.space_group_name_H-M   'P 1'
#
loop_
_entity.id
_entity.type
_entity.pdbx_description
1 polymer ?
#
loop_
_entity_poly.entity_id
_entity_poly.type
_entity_poly.pdbx_seq_one_letter_code
_entity_poly.pdbx_strand_id
1 'polypeptide(L)'
;PGDEDPRKVKVVVNIDESNTGQVGAAVGFNLSGDIFGSVSYQQDNLGGNNQTLRTEVQLSERELLFDVSFTDPWIGGDPNRTSYTVNGFNRRSISLIFDGGDTDVDLPNGDTPRVNRLGGGVTFGRPLDNGWSGSLGLEYQRVSIRDSDGDLSPEDEFGNDLSFSGDGRDDLL
;
A
#
# COMPACT_ATOMS: atom_id res chain seq x y z
N PRO A 1 -49.02 8.11 31.70
CA PRO A 1 -49.60 6.92 31.17
C PRO A 1 -49.64 7.07 29.64
N GLY A 2 -48.64 6.41 29.00
CA GLY A 2 -48.43 6.53 27.55
C GLY A 2 -49.48 5.71 26.80
N ASP A 3 -49.91 6.30 25.76
CA ASP A 3 -50.80 5.76 24.76
C ASP A 3 -50.04 4.62 24.01
N GLU A 4 -50.09 3.43 24.54
CA GLU A 4 -49.50 2.25 23.93
C GLU A 4 -50.52 1.69 22.91
N ASP A 5 -50.38 2.14 21.66
CA ASP A 5 -51.10 1.50 20.54
C ASP A 5 -50.63 0.03 20.46
N PRO A 6 -51.54 -0.96 20.66
CA PRO A 6 -51.16 -2.39 20.68
C PRO A 6 -50.61 -2.90 19.36
N ARG A 7 -50.61 -2.08 18.31
CA ARG A 7 -50.05 -2.39 16.98
C ARG A 7 -48.62 -1.84 16.80
N LYS A 8 -48.08 -1.12 17.82
CA LYS A 8 -46.71 -0.57 17.78
C LYS A 8 -45.83 -1.38 18.68
N VAL A 9 -44.71 -1.83 18.12
CA VAL A 9 -43.62 -2.50 18.86
C VAL A 9 -42.49 -1.49 19.04
N LYS A 10 -42.06 -1.30 20.28
CA LYS A 10 -40.88 -0.53 20.59
C LYS A 10 -39.67 -1.44 20.47
N VAL A 11 -38.86 -1.22 19.43
CA VAL A 11 -37.54 -1.88 19.29
C VAL A 11 -36.51 -1.01 19.96
N VAL A 12 -35.82 -1.54 20.96
CA VAL A 12 -34.67 -0.90 21.62
C VAL A 12 -33.43 -1.61 21.11
N VAL A 13 -32.59 -0.88 20.41
CA VAL A 13 -31.27 -1.38 19.96
C VAL A 13 -30.23 -0.79 20.91
N ASN A 14 -29.58 -1.63 21.68
CA ASN A 14 -28.44 -1.24 22.47
C ASN A 14 -27.19 -1.41 21.62
N ILE A 15 -26.40 -0.36 21.49
CA ILE A 15 -25.15 -0.36 20.75
C ILE A 15 -24.03 -0.11 21.76
N ASP A 16 -23.13 -1.07 21.85
CA ASP A 16 -21.89 -0.91 22.60
C ASP A 16 -20.78 -0.54 21.62
N GLU A 17 -20.18 0.62 21.80
CA GLU A 17 -19.04 1.06 21.01
C GLU A 17 -17.78 0.30 21.43
N SER A 18 -17.12 -0.33 20.48
CA SER A 18 -15.81 -0.98 20.72
C SER A 18 -14.73 -0.29 19.89
N ASN A 19 -13.48 -0.43 20.37
CA ASN A 19 -12.33 0.07 19.64
C ASN A 19 -12.20 -0.70 18.30
N THR A 20 -12.18 0.03 17.20
CA THR A 20 -12.04 -0.51 15.84
C THR A 20 -10.62 -0.46 15.31
N GLY A 21 -9.66 0.00 16.15
CA GLY A 21 -8.24 0.01 15.83
C GLY A 21 -7.57 -1.33 16.14
N GLN A 22 -6.77 -1.81 15.19
CA GLN A 22 -6.01 -3.06 15.30
C GLN A 22 -4.55 -2.79 14.99
N VAL A 23 -3.66 -3.37 15.79
CA VAL A 23 -2.22 -3.40 15.54
C VAL A 23 -1.80 -4.84 15.33
N GLY A 24 -1.10 -5.09 14.23
CA GLY A 24 -0.51 -6.38 13.92
C GLY A 24 1.01 -6.30 13.94
N ALA A 25 1.66 -7.38 14.31
CA ALA A 25 3.09 -7.56 14.15
C ALA A 25 3.36 -9.00 13.68
N ALA A 26 4.29 -9.15 12.74
CA ALA A 26 4.69 -10.45 12.23
C ALA A 26 6.20 -10.52 12.04
N VAL A 27 6.73 -11.74 12.17
CA VAL A 27 8.11 -12.09 11.80
C VAL A 27 8.04 -13.35 10.98
N GLY A 28 8.80 -13.40 9.89
CA GLY A 28 8.80 -14.52 8.97
C GLY A 28 10.04 -14.59 8.10
N PHE A 29 10.01 -15.48 7.13
CA PHE A 29 11.04 -15.62 6.11
C PHE A 29 10.41 -15.35 4.74
N ASN A 30 11.10 -14.61 3.90
CA ASN A 30 10.71 -14.42 2.51
C ASN A 30 11.23 -15.57 1.63
N LEU A 31 10.89 -15.54 0.34
CA LEU A 31 11.33 -16.59 -0.62
C LEU A 31 12.83 -16.59 -0.85
N SER A 32 13.52 -15.49 -0.57
CA SER A 32 14.99 -15.40 -0.62
C SER A 32 15.68 -15.99 0.61
N GLY A 33 14.89 -16.39 1.63
CA GLY A 33 15.40 -16.89 2.90
C GLY A 33 15.73 -15.83 3.93
N ASP A 34 15.52 -14.53 3.62
CA ASP A 34 15.78 -13.43 4.53
C ASP A 34 14.69 -13.36 5.60
N ILE A 35 15.09 -13.00 6.81
CA ILE A 35 14.15 -12.72 7.89
C ILE A 35 13.53 -11.35 7.65
N PHE A 36 12.21 -11.27 7.77
CA PHE A 36 11.52 -9.99 7.79
C PHE A 36 10.72 -9.78 9.06
N GLY A 37 10.56 -8.54 9.47
CA GLY A 37 9.64 -8.09 10.48
C GLY A 37 8.65 -7.10 9.90
N SER A 38 7.38 -7.20 10.26
CA SER A 38 6.37 -6.21 9.87
C SER A 38 5.54 -5.73 11.04
N VAL A 39 5.09 -4.50 10.94
CA VAL A 39 4.11 -3.88 11.83
C VAL A 39 3.02 -3.29 10.95
N SER A 40 1.77 -3.59 11.30
CA SER A 40 0.62 -3.03 10.61
C SER A 40 -0.34 -2.36 11.59
N TYR A 41 -0.98 -1.32 11.14
CA TYR A 41 -2.07 -0.66 11.83
C TYR A 41 -3.27 -0.56 10.91
N GLN A 42 -4.43 -0.93 11.42
CA GLN A 42 -5.71 -0.75 10.73
C GLN A 42 -6.69 -0.09 11.68
N GLN A 43 -7.32 0.97 11.23
CA GLN A 43 -8.42 1.63 11.91
C GLN A 43 -9.66 1.53 11.02
N ASP A 44 -10.63 0.76 11.44
CA ASP A 44 -11.94 0.69 10.82
C ASP A 44 -12.87 1.74 11.44
N ASN A 45 -13.86 2.15 10.68
CA ASN A 45 -14.84 3.15 11.11
C ASN A 45 -14.19 4.45 11.62
N LEU A 46 -13.19 4.96 10.92
CA LEU A 46 -12.52 6.21 11.24
C LEU A 46 -13.55 7.35 11.27
N GLY A 47 -13.60 8.06 12.41
CA GLY A 47 -14.52 9.16 12.59
C GLY A 47 -16.03 8.79 12.58
N GLY A 48 -16.38 7.50 12.69
CA GLY A 48 -17.77 7.04 12.68
C GLY A 48 -18.42 6.92 11.28
N ASN A 49 -17.60 7.07 10.22
CA ASN A 49 -18.09 7.11 8.83
C ASN A 49 -17.80 5.83 8.04
N ASN A 50 -17.49 4.74 8.73
CA ASN A 50 -17.10 3.46 8.13
C ASN A 50 -15.88 3.56 7.20
N GLN A 51 -15.08 4.60 7.36
CA GLN A 51 -13.83 4.80 6.63
C GLN A 51 -12.73 3.92 7.24
N THR A 52 -11.82 3.43 6.41
CA THR A 52 -10.72 2.56 6.86
C THR A 52 -9.38 3.19 6.51
N LEU A 53 -8.51 3.28 7.51
CA LEU A 53 -7.10 3.63 7.35
C LEU A 53 -6.25 2.38 7.62
N ARG A 54 -5.34 2.07 6.71
CA ARG A 54 -4.35 1.00 6.87
C ARG A 54 -2.96 1.55 6.65
N THR A 55 -2.03 1.08 7.47
CA THR A 55 -0.61 1.38 7.32
C THR A 55 0.18 0.12 7.61
N GLU A 56 1.19 -0.15 6.80
CA GLU A 56 2.08 -1.28 6.96
C GLU A 56 3.53 -0.85 6.76
N VAL A 57 4.40 -1.32 7.63
CA VAL A 57 5.85 -1.20 7.51
C VAL A 57 6.45 -2.59 7.60
N GLN A 58 7.22 -2.99 6.60
CA GLN A 58 7.98 -4.23 6.60
C GLN A 58 9.45 -3.94 6.39
N LEU A 59 10.28 -4.61 7.17
CA LEU A 59 11.73 -4.48 7.16
C LEU A 59 12.36 -5.86 7.02
N SER A 60 13.28 -5.99 6.09
CA SER A 60 14.20 -7.12 5.99
C SER A 60 15.59 -6.62 5.63
N GLU A 61 16.55 -7.51 5.52
CA GLU A 61 17.91 -7.17 5.09
C GLU A 61 17.91 -6.55 3.68
N ARG A 62 17.06 -7.07 2.78
CA ARG A 62 17.01 -6.68 1.37
C ARG A 62 15.84 -5.76 1.02
N GLU A 63 14.88 -5.59 1.92
CA GLU A 63 13.63 -4.88 1.60
C GLU A 63 13.19 -3.97 2.73
N LEU A 64 12.80 -2.77 2.34
CA LEU A 64 12.02 -1.82 3.15
C LEU A 64 10.73 -1.53 2.40
N LEU A 65 9.60 -1.81 3.04
CA LEU A 65 8.29 -1.52 2.50
C LEU A 65 7.54 -0.61 3.46
N PHE A 66 6.95 0.44 2.93
CA PHE A 66 6.00 1.30 3.61
C PHE A 66 4.78 1.46 2.71
N ASP A 67 3.62 1.09 3.20
CA ASP A 67 2.34 1.25 2.53
C ASP A 67 1.35 1.98 3.44
N VAL A 68 0.59 2.89 2.87
CA VAL A 68 -0.55 3.53 3.53
C VAL A 68 -1.73 3.59 2.57
N SER A 69 -2.93 3.27 3.06
CA SER A 69 -4.15 3.38 2.28
C SER A 69 -5.31 3.91 3.13
N PHE A 70 -6.12 4.73 2.50
CA PHE A 70 -7.36 5.23 3.06
C PHE A 70 -8.51 4.86 2.11
N THR A 71 -9.54 4.25 2.67
CA THR A 71 -10.74 3.85 1.92
C THR A 71 -11.96 4.51 2.53
N ASP A 72 -12.70 5.21 1.70
CA ASP A 72 -14.06 5.66 2.01
C ASP A 72 -15.05 4.79 1.21
N PRO A 73 -15.88 3.98 1.87
CA PRO A 73 -16.80 3.08 1.18
C PRO A 73 -17.94 3.81 0.50
N TRP A 74 -18.16 5.08 0.81
CA TRP A 74 -19.27 5.84 0.26
C TRP A 74 -18.98 7.33 0.30
N ILE A 75 -18.70 7.90 -0.85
CA ILE A 75 -18.59 9.35 -1.00
C ILE A 75 -19.92 10.01 -0.57
N GLY A 76 -19.86 10.86 0.44
CA GLY A 76 -21.03 11.46 1.06
C GLY A 76 -21.94 12.15 0.03
N GLY A 77 -23.22 11.78 0.05
CA GLY A 77 -24.23 12.33 -0.87
C GLY A 77 -24.30 11.68 -2.25
N ASP A 78 -23.44 10.70 -2.56
CA ASP A 78 -23.58 9.96 -3.83
C ASP A 78 -24.65 8.87 -3.73
N PRO A 79 -25.77 8.98 -4.49
CA PRO A 79 -26.84 7.99 -4.46
C PRO A 79 -26.41 6.61 -4.98
N ASN A 80 -25.31 6.54 -5.71
CA ASN A 80 -24.81 5.31 -6.32
C ASN A 80 -23.78 4.57 -5.46
N ARG A 81 -23.51 5.06 -4.24
CA ARG A 81 -22.58 4.46 -3.29
C ARG A 81 -21.16 4.25 -3.88
N THR A 82 -20.65 5.26 -4.55
CA THR A 82 -19.29 5.23 -5.05
C THR A 82 -18.31 5.23 -3.87
N SER A 83 -17.43 4.25 -3.84
CA SER A 83 -16.30 4.19 -2.92
C SER A 83 -15.06 4.78 -3.57
N TYR A 84 -14.10 5.22 -2.76
CA TYR A 84 -12.76 5.51 -3.23
C TYR A 84 -11.70 5.00 -2.26
N THR A 85 -10.56 4.64 -2.82
CA THR A 85 -9.36 4.30 -2.07
C THR A 85 -8.23 5.16 -2.59
N VAL A 86 -7.51 5.80 -1.69
CA VAL A 86 -6.24 6.48 -1.98
C VAL A 86 -5.14 5.69 -1.30
N ASN A 87 -4.07 5.40 -2.02
CA ASN A 87 -2.91 4.72 -1.47
C ASN A 87 -1.61 5.44 -1.81
N GLY A 88 -0.62 5.25 -0.95
CA GLY A 88 0.75 5.70 -1.17
C GLY A 88 1.72 4.65 -0.66
N PHE A 89 2.84 4.50 -1.34
CA PHE A 89 3.85 3.52 -0.96
C PHE A 89 5.27 4.01 -1.23
N ASN A 90 6.19 3.49 -0.45
CA ASN A 90 7.63 3.59 -0.68
C ASN A 90 8.23 2.20 -0.44
N ARG A 91 8.80 1.61 -1.49
CA ARG A 91 9.38 0.27 -1.46
C ARG A 91 10.82 0.36 -1.95
N ARG A 92 11.74 -0.11 -1.12
CA ARG A 92 13.15 -0.25 -1.48
C ARG A 92 13.49 -1.72 -1.40
N SER A 93 14.08 -2.27 -2.46
CA SER A 93 14.50 -3.67 -2.48
C SER A 93 15.80 -3.86 -3.25
N ILE A 94 16.59 -4.84 -2.83
CA ILE A 94 17.67 -5.38 -3.64
C ILE A 94 17.04 -6.45 -4.52
N SER A 95 17.13 -6.27 -5.85
CA SER A 95 16.56 -7.23 -6.79
C SER A 95 17.46 -8.46 -6.87
N LEU A 96 16.87 -9.65 -6.94
CA LEU A 96 17.59 -10.90 -7.21
C LEU A 96 18.27 -10.92 -8.59
N ILE A 97 17.90 -10.00 -9.49
CA ILE A 97 18.56 -9.83 -10.79
C ILE A 97 19.96 -9.19 -10.57
N PHE A 98 20.11 -8.37 -9.53
CA PHE A 98 21.36 -7.68 -9.22
C PHE A 98 22.23 -8.46 -8.24
N ASP A 99 21.64 -9.29 -7.38
CA ASP A 99 22.35 -10.04 -6.35
C ASP A 99 21.65 -11.40 -6.13
N GLY A 100 22.37 -12.46 -6.42
CA GLY A 100 21.90 -13.84 -6.29
C GLY A 100 21.89 -14.65 -7.58
N GLY A 101 22.49 -14.12 -8.67
CA GLY A 101 22.76 -14.82 -9.92
C GLY A 101 24.18 -15.41 -10.02
N ASP A 102 24.54 -15.87 -11.21
CA ASP A 102 25.92 -16.32 -11.51
C ASP A 102 26.92 -15.15 -11.57
N THR A 103 26.44 -13.94 -11.78
CA THR A 103 27.20 -12.68 -11.75
C THR A 103 26.39 -11.63 -11.03
N ASP A 104 26.96 -11.11 -9.94
CA ASP A 104 26.37 -9.98 -9.24
C ASP A 104 26.61 -8.70 -10.05
N VAL A 105 25.68 -7.76 -9.95
CA VAL A 105 25.80 -6.43 -10.57
C VAL A 105 26.16 -5.45 -9.48
N ASP A 106 27.30 -4.82 -9.60
CA ASP A 106 27.77 -3.80 -8.68
C ASP A 106 27.69 -2.40 -9.31
N LEU A 107 27.55 -1.40 -8.48
CA LEU A 107 27.64 0.01 -8.85
C LEU A 107 29.10 0.44 -8.91
N PRO A 108 29.42 1.59 -9.54
CA PRO A 108 30.79 2.10 -9.61
C PRO A 108 31.47 2.33 -8.25
N ASN A 109 30.70 2.47 -7.17
CA ASN A 109 31.19 2.57 -5.80
C ASN A 109 31.35 1.21 -5.09
N GLY A 110 31.04 0.10 -5.75
CA GLY A 110 31.08 -1.26 -5.22
C GLY A 110 29.85 -1.67 -4.41
N ASP A 111 28.79 -0.85 -4.39
CA ASP A 111 27.52 -1.17 -3.73
C ASP A 111 26.61 -2.01 -4.64
N THR A 112 25.74 -2.81 -4.03
CA THR A 112 24.68 -3.50 -4.77
C THR A 112 23.53 -2.53 -5.10
N PRO A 113 23.07 -2.47 -6.37
CA PRO A 113 21.97 -1.61 -6.77
C PRO A 113 20.68 -1.88 -5.99
N ARG A 114 20.04 -0.82 -5.54
CA ARG A 114 18.74 -0.86 -4.85
C ARG A 114 17.66 -0.23 -5.70
N VAL A 115 16.60 -0.96 -5.93
CA VAL A 115 15.42 -0.45 -6.63
C VAL A 115 14.50 0.23 -5.61
N ASN A 116 14.32 1.52 -5.75
CA ASN A 116 13.37 2.29 -4.96
C ASN A 116 12.14 2.63 -5.80
N ARG A 117 10.96 2.24 -5.31
CA ARG A 117 9.66 2.55 -5.92
C ARG A 117 8.87 3.43 -4.98
N LEU A 118 8.63 4.66 -5.40
CA LEU A 118 7.78 5.62 -4.71
C LEU A 118 6.56 5.89 -5.56
N GLY A 119 5.39 5.72 -5.01
CA GLY A 119 4.18 5.90 -5.80
C GLY A 119 2.94 6.03 -4.96
N GLY A 120 1.83 6.11 -5.66
CA GLY A 120 0.51 6.15 -5.07
C GLY A 120 -0.56 6.20 -6.15
N GLY A 121 -1.78 5.98 -5.72
CA GLY A 121 -2.90 5.90 -6.63
C GLY A 121 -4.22 6.26 -6.00
N VAL A 122 -5.22 6.29 -6.86
CA VAL A 122 -6.61 6.42 -6.48
C VAL A 122 -7.44 5.42 -7.27
N THR A 123 -8.32 4.73 -6.57
CA THR A 123 -9.27 3.79 -7.18
C THR A 123 -10.68 4.17 -6.75
N PHE A 124 -11.58 4.27 -7.72
CA PHE A 124 -13.00 4.45 -7.51
C PHE A 124 -13.72 3.13 -7.79
N GLY A 125 -14.63 2.75 -6.91
CA GLY A 125 -15.45 1.55 -7.05
C GLY A 125 -16.92 1.92 -6.96
N ARG A 126 -17.77 1.25 -7.76
CA ARG A 126 -19.20 1.52 -7.77
C ARG A 126 -20.00 0.24 -7.99
N PRO A 127 -21.02 -0.01 -7.17
CA PRO A 127 -21.99 -1.05 -7.49
C PRO A 127 -22.81 -0.63 -8.71
N LEU A 128 -23.01 -1.58 -9.61
CA LEU A 128 -23.81 -1.45 -10.81
C LEU A 128 -25.10 -2.27 -10.65
N ASP A 129 -26.02 -2.13 -11.59
CA ASP A 129 -27.26 -2.90 -11.58
C ASP A 129 -26.99 -4.41 -11.77
N ASN A 130 -27.95 -5.23 -11.34
CA ASN A 130 -27.93 -6.70 -11.48
C ASN A 130 -26.78 -7.42 -10.75
N GLY A 131 -26.25 -6.83 -9.66
CA GLY A 131 -25.21 -7.47 -8.85
C GLY A 131 -23.80 -7.34 -9.42
N TRP A 132 -23.60 -6.54 -10.45
CA TRP A 132 -22.28 -6.18 -10.95
C TRP A 132 -21.66 -5.05 -10.14
N SER A 133 -20.33 -4.98 -10.15
CA SER A 133 -19.58 -3.84 -9.66
C SER A 133 -18.48 -3.49 -10.68
N GLY A 134 -18.18 -2.20 -10.77
CA GLY A 134 -17.10 -1.70 -11.60
C GLY A 134 -16.09 -0.93 -10.74
N SER A 135 -14.82 -0.95 -11.15
CA SER A 135 -13.80 -0.12 -10.56
C SER A 135 -12.90 0.48 -11.64
N LEU A 136 -12.42 1.69 -11.36
CA LEU A 136 -11.44 2.39 -12.17
C LEU A 136 -10.38 2.98 -11.25
N GLY A 137 -9.12 2.71 -11.55
CA GLY A 137 -7.98 3.22 -10.78
C GLY A 137 -6.93 3.83 -11.68
N LEU A 138 -6.20 4.77 -11.11
CA LEU A 138 -4.97 5.33 -11.65
C LEU A 138 -3.89 5.19 -10.59
N GLU A 139 -2.74 4.69 -10.99
CA GLU A 139 -1.56 4.59 -10.13
C GLU A 139 -0.37 5.18 -10.85
N TYR A 140 0.36 6.03 -10.14
CA TYR A 140 1.64 6.57 -10.59
C TYR A 140 2.74 6.04 -9.70
N GLN A 141 3.83 5.58 -10.29
CA GLN A 141 5.02 5.23 -9.55
C GLN A 141 6.28 5.73 -10.25
N ARG A 142 7.23 6.15 -9.43
CA ARG A 142 8.61 6.43 -9.84
C ARG A 142 9.50 5.30 -9.37
N VAL A 143 10.20 4.70 -10.30
CA VAL A 143 11.23 3.70 -10.04
C VAL A 143 12.59 4.40 -10.14
N SER A 144 13.46 4.20 -9.17
CA SER A 144 14.82 4.75 -9.21
C SER A 144 15.84 3.72 -8.72
N ILE A 145 17.02 3.73 -9.35
CA ILE A 145 18.15 2.91 -8.94
C ILE A 145 19.04 3.77 -8.05
N ARG A 146 19.36 3.23 -6.88
CA ARG A 146 20.12 3.94 -5.84
C ARG A 146 21.17 3.03 -5.23
N ASP A 147 22.19 3.65 -4.67
CA ASP A 147 23.19 2.99 -3.83
C ASP A 147 22.72 2.80 -2.37
N SER A 148 23.62 2.33 -1.50
CA SER A 148 23.34 2.12 -0.07
C SER A 148 23.06 3.42 0.68
N ASP A 149 23.67 4.52 0.28
CA ASP A 149 23.52 5.84 0.87
C ASP A 149 22.22 6.55 0.40
N GLY A 150 21.62 6.03 -0.67
CA GLY A 150 20.37 6.52 -1.23
C GLY A 150 20.60 7.52 -2.36
N ASP A 151 21.80 7.65 -2.86
CA ASP A 151 22.14 8.48 -4.02
C ASP A 151 21.76 7.75 -5.32
N LEU A 152 21.46 8.51 -6.37
CA LEU A 152 21.12 7.95 -7.67
C LEU A 152 22.37 7.36 -8.33
N SER A 153 22.21 6.13 -8.82
CA SER A 153 23.27 5.42 -9.55
C SER A 153 22.65 4.84 -10.83
N PRO A 154 22.71 5.60 -11.95
CA PRO A 154 22.07 5.19 -13.20
C PRO A 154 22.78 4.04 -13.91
N GLU A 155 24.07 3.84 -13.65
CA GLU A 155 24.93 2.92 -14.37
C GLU A 155 25.55 1.89 -13.42
N ASP A 156 25.90 0.71 -13.96
CA ASP A 156 26.69 -0.30 -13.27
C ASP A 156 28.20 0.02 -13.33
N GLU A 157 29.04 -0.84 -12.72
CA GLU A 157 30.50 -0.69 -12.73
C GLU A 157 31.13 -0.72 -14.13
N PHE A 158 30.41 -1.27 -15.13
CA PHE A 158 30.84 -1.34 -16.54
C PHE A 158 30.30 -0.19 -17.40
N GLY A 159 29.47 0.70 -16.85
CA GLY A 159 28.85 1.80 -17.53
C GLY A 159 27.60 1.41 -18.33
N ASN A 160 26.94 0.30 -17.96
CA ASN A 160 25.64 -0.06 -18.55
C ASN A 160 24.52 0.62 -17.77
N ASP A 161 23.54 1.15 -18.52
CA ASP A 161 22.35 1.75 -17.94
C ASP A 161 21.51 0.74 -17.14
N LEU A 162 21.15 1.08 -15.92
CA LEU A 162 20.31 0.29 -15.02
C LEU A 162 18.82 0.73 -15.05
N SER A 163 18.50 1.80 -15.79
CA SER A 163 17.14 2.31 -15.99
C SER A 163 16.83 2.44 -17.47
N PHE A 164 15.55 2.43 -17.84
CA PHE A 164 15.14 2.58 -19.24
C PHE A 164 15.42 3.99 -19.77
N SER A 165 15.37 5.00 -18.92
CA SER A 165 15.64 6.41 -19.29
C SER A 165 17.12 6.75 -19.33
N GLY A 166 18.02 5.90 -18.76
CA GLY A 166 19.45 6.17 -18.65
C GLY A 166 19.82 7.22 -17.61
N ASP A 167 18.85 7.79 -16.88
CA ASP A 167 19.09 8.78 -15.82
C ASP A 167 18.90 8.22 -14.40
N GLY A 168 18.64 6.92 -14.28
CA GLY A 168 18.41 6.23 -13.03
C GLY A 168 16.98 6.39 -12.48
N ARG A 169 16.05 6.95 -13.26
CA ARG A 169 14.65 7.16 -12.86
C ARG A 169 13.71 6.87 -14.00
N ASP A 170 12.68 6.08 -13.73
CA ASP A 170 11.60 5.78 -14.66
C ASP A 170 10.26 6.11 -14.01
N ASP A 171 9.43 6.86 -14.72
CA ASP A 171 8.08 7.22 -14.29
C ASP A 171 7.05 6.36 -15.03
N LEU A 172 6.15 5.71 -14.28
CA LEU A 172 5.14 4.80 -14.79
C LEU A 172 3.74 5.28 -14.36
N LEU A 173 2.78 5.21 -15.29
CA LEU A 173 1.37 5.54 -15.06
C LEU A 173 0.48 4.39 -15.49
#